data_a65c369ce4bb63c7422425c777ea9ff7
#
_entry.id   a65c369ce4bb63c7422425c777ea9ff7
#
_cell.length_a   1.000
_cell.length_b   1.000
_cell.length_c   1.000
_cell.angle_alpha   90.00
_cell.angle_beta   90.00
_cell.angle_gamma   90.00
#
_symmetry.space_group_name_H-M   'P 1'
#
loop_
_entity.id
_entity.type
_entity.pdbx_description
1 polymer ?
#
loop_
_entity_poly.entity_id
_entity_poly.type
_entity_poly.pdbx_seq_one_letter_code
_entity_poly.pdbx_strand_id
1 'polypeptide(L)'
;MRQTFDKVGRSDNFKFEILTPSQSCSNFRCTVPEYNDYLKNDALRSQNDHIALTWLLVEQSTGKIASYMSLIMDAIKLTGVEKELHNLNYPFRTIPAMKIAKLAVDRSFSEKYKGIGTFMITNAEFLALSCNSDYCAARFLTVDADIEHDKGVIAFYEKNGFIPNAELYNKNRNTISMRKDIYGS
;
A
#
# COMPACT_ATOMS: atom_id res chain seq x y z
N MET A 1 -22.75 11.85 7.90
CA MET A 1 -21.61 11.45 8.77
C MET A 1 -20.96 10.21 8.15
N ARG A 2 -19.63 10.20 7.87
CA ARG A 2 -18.96 9.02 7.28
C ARG A 2 -18.92 7.88 8.29
N GLN A 3 -19.22 6.66 7.85
CA GLN A 3 -19.11 5.46 8.70
C GLN A 3 -17.62 5.07 8.85
N THR A 4 -17.22 4.59 10.03
CA THR A 4 -15.85 4.10 10.25
C THR A 4 -15.73 2.68 9.69
N PHE A 5 -14.77 2.45 8.81
CA PHE A 5 -14.61 1.18 8.10
C PHE A 5 -14.34 0.00 9.03
N ASP A 6 -13.64 0.21 10.16
CA ASP A 6 -13.36 -0.85 11.17
C ASP A 6 -14.62 -1.52 11.73
N LYS A 7 -15.77 -0.79 11.75
CA LYS A 7 -17.05 -1.35 12.16
C LYS A 7 -17.78 -2.09 11.03
N VAL A 8 -17.39 -1.84 9.77
CA VAL A 8 -18.04 -2.37 8.56
C VAL A 8 -17.14 -3.37 7.84
N GLY A 9 -15.81 -3.24 7.91
CA GLY A 9 -14.84 -4.07 7.21
C GLY A 9 -14.72 -5.50 7.74
N ARG A 10 -15.17 -5.74 8.98
CA ARG A 10 -15.36 -7.09 9.53
C ARG A 10 -16.76 -7.65 9.26
N SER A 11 -17.62 -6.87 8.62
CA SER A 11 -18.94 -7.36 8.21
C SER A 11 -18.81 -8.09 6.86
N ASP A 12 -19.71 -9.03 6.61
CA ASP A 12 -19.82 -9.85 5.38
C ASP A 12 -20.02 -9.04 4.10
N ASN A 13 -19.82 -7.71 4.13
CA ASN A 13 -20.09 -6.80 3.02
C ASN A 13 -18.91 -6.58 2.08
N PHE A 14 -17.68 -6.84 2.53
CA PHE A 14 -16.47 -6.63 1.73
C PHE A 14 -15.62 -7.89 1.66
N LYS A 15 -15.01 -8.11 0.50
CA LYS A 15 -14.05 -9.18 0.27
C LYS A 15 -12.70 -8.58 -0.12
N PHE A 16 -11.63 -9.03 0.53
CA PHE A 16 -10.27 -8.70 0.17
C PHE A 16 -9.70 -9.86 -0.65
N GLU A 17 -9.37 -9.60 -1.90
CA GLU A 17 -8.99 -10.65 -2.85
C GLU A 17 -7.99 -10.16 -3.91
N ILE A 18 -7.27 -11.09 -4.54
CA ILE A 18 -6.36 -10.81 -5.65
C ILE A 18 -7.16 -10.45 -6.91
N LEU A 19 -6.66 -9.48 -7.69
CA LEU A 19 -7.22 -9.12 -8.98
C LEU A 19 -7.22 -10.33 -9.93
N THR A 20 -8.36 -10.58 -10.56
CA THR A 20 -8.54 -11.62 -11.57
C THR A 20 -9.14 -11.03 -12.85
N PRO A 21 -9.03 -11.73 -14.01
CA PRO A 21 -9.65 -11.26 -15.26
C PRO A 21 -11.18 -11.10 -15.20
N SER A 22 -11.84 -11.74 -14.24
CA SER A 22 -13.30 -11.67 -14.09
C SER A 22 -13.80 -10.37 -13.47
N GLN A 23 -12.93 -9.60 -12.82
CA GLN A 23 -13.31 -8.35 -12.15
C GLN A 23 -13.29 -7.16 -13.11
N SER A 24 -14.39 -6.41 -13.13
CA SER A 24 -14.49 -5.19 -13.93
C SER A 24 -13.89 -4.00 -13.18
N CYS A 25 -12.76 -3.49 -13.68
CA CYS A 25 -12.11 -2.28 -13.15
C CYS A 25 -12.61 -0.97 -13.80
N SER A 26 -13.50 -1.05 -14.78
CA SER A 26 -13.92 0.09 -15.62
C SER A 26 -14.59 1.22 -14.83
N ASN A 27 -15.27 0.88 -13.74
CA ASN A 27 -16.04 1.83 -12.92
C ASN A 27 -15.26 2.43 -11.75
N PHE A 28 -14.05 1.95 -11.48
CA PHE A 28 -13.22 2.51 -10.42
C PHE A 28 -12.79 3.96 -10.73
N ARG A 29 -12.94 4.85 -9.77
CA ARG A 29 -12.59 6.27 -9.89
C ARG A 29 -12.02 6.77 -8.55
N CYS A 30 -10.72 7.02 -8.50
CA CYS A 30 -10.07 7.78 -7.42
C CYS A 30 -9.75 9.20 -7.89
N THR A 31 -9.13 10.00 -7.02
CA THR A 31 -8.76 11.40 -7.31
C THR A 31 -7.60 11.53 -8.30
N VAL A 32 -6.77 10.50 -8.46
CA VAL A 32 -5.59 10.50 -9.32
C VAL A 32 -5.88 9.72 -10.60
N PRO A 33 -5.94 10.37 -11.79
CA PRO A 33 -6.28 9.73 -13.05
C PRO A 33 -5.37 8.56 -13.41
N GLU A 34 -4.05 8.70 -13.19
CA GLU A 34 -3.05 7.70 -13.49
C GLU A 34 -3.25 6.40 -12.69
N TYR A 35 -3.83 6.49 -11.48
CA TYR A 35 -4.16 5.32 -10.67
C TYR A 35 -5.40 4.60 -11.20
N ASN A 36 -6.36 5.36 -11.78
CA ASN A 36 -7.51 4.75 -12.46
C ASN A 36 -7.06 4.01 -13.72
N ASP A 37 -6.18 4.62 -14.51
CA ASP A 37 -5.68 4.06 -15.76
C ASP A 37 -4.82 2.82 -15.49
N TYR A 38 -3.95 2.87 -14.47
CA TYR A 38 -3.17 1.71 -14.05
C TYR A 38 -4.07 0.52 -13.68
N LEU A 39 -5.08 0.72 -12.83
CA LEU A 39 -5.95 -0.39 -12.43
C LEU A 39 -6.68 -1.02 -13.62
N LYS A 40 -7.12 -0.20 -14.58
CA LYS A 40 -7.88 -0.66 -15.75
C LYS A 40 -7.03 -1.38 -16.79
N ASN A 41 -5.83 -0.84 -17.05
CA ASN A 41 -5.08 -1.20 -18.25
C ASN A 41 -3.82 -2.01 -17.93
N ASP A 42 -3.18 -1.75 -16.78
CA ASP A 42 -1.83 -2.23 -16.50
C ASP A 42 -1.75 -3.21 -15.33
N ALA A 43 -2.67 -3.14 -14.36
CA ALA A 43 -2.57 -3.93 -13.13
C ALA A 43 -2.56 -5.45 -13.39
N LEU A 44 -3.49 -5.92 -14.21
CA LEU A 44 -3.57 -7.35 -14.56
C LEU A 44 -2.38 -7.79 -15.41
N ARG A 45 -1.93 -6.95 -16.34
CA ARG A 45 -0.73 -7.20 -17.11
C ARG A 45 0.52 -7.29 -16.23
N SER A 46 0.71 -6.30 -15.35
CA SER A 46 1.83 -6.30 -14.38
C SER A 46 1.83 -7.56 -13.50
N GLN A 47 0.64 -8.06 -13.16
CA GLN A 47 0.51 -9.30 -12.39
C GLN A 47 0.89 -10.53 -13.21
N ASN A 48 0.47 -10.62 -14.46
CA ASN A 48 0.82 -11.71 -15.36
C ASN A 48 2.33 -11.73 -15.68
N ASP A 49 2.93 -10.56 -15.76
CA ASP A 49 4.37 -10.38 -15.99
C ASP A 49 5.20 -10.53 -14.69
N HIS A 50 4.56 -10.87 -13.56
CA HIS A 50 5.18 -11.01 -12.22
C HIS A 50 5.92 -9.75 -11.73
N ILE A 51 5.49 -8.57 -12.16
CA ILE A 51 6.03 -7.26 -11.72
C ILE A 51 5.37 -6.79 -10.43
N ALA A 52 4.04 -6.95 -10.32
CA ALA A 52 3.29 -6.54 -9.15
C ALA A 52 2.11 -7.49 -8.91
N LEU A 53 1.72 -7.66 -7.65
CA LEU A 53 0.49 -8.38 -7.28
C LEU A 53 -0.55 -7.38 -6.79
N THR A 54 -1.72 -7.35 -7.42
CA THR A 54 -2.77 -6.39 -7.11
C THR A 54 -3.86 -7.02 -6.26
N TRP A 55 -4.13 -6.41 -5.12
CA TRP A 55 -5.19 -6.77 -4.18
C TRP A 55 -6.33 -5.77 -4.25
N LEU A 56 -7.55 -6.26 -4.23
CA LEU A 56 -8.79 -5.50 -4.28
C LEU A 56 -9.54 -5.62 -2.97
N LEU A 57 -10.22 -4.54 -2.61
CA LEU A 57 -11.31 -4.56 -1.64
C LEU A 57 -12.61 -4.39 -2.41
N VAL A 58 -13.44 -5.41 -2.43
CA VAL A 58 -14.66 -5.48 -3.25
C VAL A 58 -15.90 -5.50 -2.35
N GLU A 59 -16.86 -4.62 -2.61
CA GLU A 59 -18.18 -4.67 -1.98
C GLU A 59 -18.97 -5.85 -2.55
N GLN A 60 -19.29 -6.85 -1.74
CA GLN A 60 -19.86 -8.13 -2.20
C GLN A 60 -21.25 -7.98 -2.82
N SER A 61 -22.06 -7.06 -2.29
CA SER A 61 -23.43 -6.85 -2.76
C SER A 61 -23.53 -6.28 -4.17
N THR A 62 -22.50 -5.52 -4.61
CA THR A 62 -22.51 -4.83 -5.92
C THR A 62 -21.38 -5.25 -6.85
N GLY A 63 -20.37 -5.95 -6.35
CA GLY A 63 -19.14 -6.24 -7.08
C GLY A 63 -18.25 -5.03 -7.35
N LYS A 64 -18.55 -3.85 -6.75
CA LYS A 64 -17.76 -2.64 -6.95
C LYS A 64 -16.46 -2.68 -6.16
N ILE A 65 -15.38 -2.21 -6.79
CA ILE A 65 -14.07 -2.08 -6.17
C ILE A 65 -14.05 -0.82 -5.30
N ALA A 66 -13.94 -1.01 -3.99
CA ALA A 66 -13.85 0.08 -3.02
C ALA A 66 -12.42 0.64 -2.89
N SER A 67 -11.42 -0.22 -3.05
CA SER A 67 -10.01 0.15 -2.99
C SER A 67 -9.17 -0.91 -3.69
N TYR A 68 -7.96 -0.52 -4.10
CA TYR A 68 -6.93 -1.48 -4.51
C TYR A 68 -5.56 -1.09 -3.99
N MET A 69 -4.68 -2.07 -3.88
CA MET A 69 -3.25 -1.86 -3.71
C MET A 69 -2.46 -2.84 -4.58
N SER A 70 -1.32 -2.39 -5.10
CA SER A 70 -0.37 -3.23 -5.82
C SER A 70 0.91 -3.34 -5.00
N LEU A 71 1.34 -4.57 -4.74
CA LEU A 71 2.51 -4.90 -3.93
C LEU A 71 3.63 -5.44 -4.81
N ILE A 72 4.86 -5.04 -4.48
CA ILE A 72 6.09 -5.53 -5.10
C ILE A 72 7.13 -5.87 -4.03
N MET A 73 8.08 -6.72 -4.35
CA MET A 73 9.28 -6.89 -3.52
C MET A 73 10.18 -5.68 -3.67
N ASP A 74 10.82 -5.28 -2.57
CA ASP A 74 11.67 -4.09 -2.50
C ASP A 74 12.88 -4.32 -1.59
N ALA A 75 13.84 -3.43 -1.63
CA ALA A 75 14.96 -3.39 -0.71
C ALA A 75 15.41 -1.94 -0.51
N ILE A 76 15.47 -1.49 0.74
CA ILE A 76 15.86 -0.12 1.08
C ILE A 76 17.27 -0.04 1.64
N LYS A 77 17.93 1.08 1.33
CA LYS A 77 19.19 1.46 2.00
C LYS A 77 18.86 2.24 3.24
N LEU A 78 19.50 1.87 4.33
CA LEU A 78 19.43 2.61 5.60
C LEU A 78 20.80 3.18 5.91
N THR A 79 20.83 4.40 6.45
CA THR A 79 22.02 4.98 7.07
C THR A 79 22.40 4.19 8.33
N GLY A 80 23.60 4.42 8.86
CA GLY A 80 24.02 3.84 10.15
C GLY A 80 23.04 4.18 11.28
N VAL A 81 22.66 5.46 11.37
CA VAL A 81 21.70 5.96 12.36
C VAL A 81 20.33 5.27 12.21
N GLU A 82 19.83 5.12 10.98
CA GLU A 82 18.57 4.43 10.76
C GLU A 82 18.64 2.93 11.12
N LYS A 83 19.76 2.27 10.86
CA LYS A 83 19.98 0.89 11.30
C LYS A 83 19.96 0.76 12.82
N GLU A 84 20.64 1.66 13.52
CA GLU A 84 20.65 1.72 14.98
C GLU A 84 19.24 1.93 15.55
N LEU A 85 18.45 2.83 14.95
CA LEU A 85 17.06 3.09 15.33
C LEU A 85 16.20 1.81 15.30
N HIS A 86 16.48 0.92 14.35
CA HIS A 86 15.75 -0.35 14.19
C HIS A 86 16.46 -1.56 14.79
N ASN A 87 17.54 -1.36 15.57
CA ASN A 87 18.38 -2.42 16.13
C ASN A 87 18.89 -3.42 15.08
N LEU A 88 19.24 -2.92 13.89
CA LEU A 88 19.71 -3.72 12.77
C LEU A 88 21.23 -3.68 12.67
N ASN A 89 21.90 -4.63 13.29
CA ASN A 89 23.35 -4.76 13.22
C ASN A 89 23.77 -5.81 12.17
N TYR A 90 23.52 -5.48 10.89
CA TYR A 90 23.87 -6.34 9.76
C TYR A 90 24.80 -5.63 8.78
N PRO A 91 25.76 -6.35 8.16
CA PRO A 91 26.70 -5.75 7.19
C PRO A 91 26.04 -5.43 5.84
N PHE A 92 24.81 -5.86 5.61
CA PHE A 92 24.12 -5.68 4.35
C PHE A 92 23.82 -4.19 4.06
N ARG A 93 24.05 -3.77 2.81
CA ARG A 93 23.77 -2.42 2.36
C ARG A 93 22.28 -2.14 2.26
N THR A 94 21.50 -3.16 1.90
CA THR A 94 20.06 -3.09 1.71
C THR A 94 19.34 -4.04 2.65
N ILE A 95 18.20 -3.61 3.13
CA ILE A 95 17.32 -4.40 4.00
C ILE A 95 16.06 -4.74 3.21
N PRO A 96 15.61 -6.02 3.26
CA PRO A 96 14.43 -6.46 2.52
C PRO A 96 13.16 -5.73 2.96
N ALA A 97 12.33 -5.42 1.98
CA ALA A 97 11.06 -4.73 2.18
C ALA A 97 9.99 -5.25 1.21
N MET A 98 8.74 -5.00 1.53
CA MET A 98 7.60 -5.08 0.62
C MET A 98 7.11 -3.67 0.33
N LYS A 99 6.94 -3.31 -0.94
CA LYS A 99 6.52 -1.96 -1.33
C LYS A 99 5.05 -1.93 -1.73
N ILE A 100 4.34 -0.98 -1.19
CA ILE A 100 3.04 -0.56 -1.70
C ILE A 100 3.31 0.35 -2.90
N ALA A 101 3.33 -0.22 -4.10
CA ALA A 101 3.62 0.52 -5.33
C ALA A 101 2.47 1.44 -5.76
N LYS A 102 1.24 1.01 -5.50
CA LYS A 102 0.00 1.78 -5.70
C LYS A 102 -0.98 1.51 -4.57
N LEU A 103 -1.66 2.54 -4.12
CA LEU A 103 -2.78 2.45 -3.18
C LEU A 103 -3.80 3.52 -3.55
N ALA A 104 -5.03 3.12 -3.82
CA ALA A 104 -6.10 4.06 -4.12
C ALA A 104 -7.44 3.59 -3.55
N VAL A 105 -8.27 4.56 -3.16
CA VAL A 105 -9.63 4.35 -2.67
C VAL A 105 -10.58 4.99 -3.67
N ASP A 106 -11.63 4.27 -4.07
CA ASP A 106 -12.68 4.81 -4.93
C ASP A 106 -13.38 5.99 -4.25
N ARG A 107 -13.66 7.03 -5.02
CA ARG A 107 -14.21 8.29 -4.52
C ARG A 107 -15.54 8.09 -3.80
N SER A 108 -16.45 7.30 -4.35
CA SER A 108 -17.76 7.05 -3.76
C SER A 108 -17.66 6.35 -2.40
N PHE A 109 -16.69 5.43 -2.26
CA PHE A 109 -16.42 4.76 -1.00
C PHE A 109 -15.68 5.65 0.00
N SER A 110 -14.73 6.49 -0.45
CA SER A 110 -14.04 7.44 0.43
C SER A 110 -14.97 8.51 1.00
N GLU A 111 -16.03 8.86 0.29
CA GLU A 111 -17.08 9.76 0.76
C GLU A 111 -18.00 9.09 1.80
N LYS A 112 -18.25 7.78 1.65
CA LYS A 112 -19.14 6.99 2.51
C LYS A 112 -18.44 6.48 3.78
N TYR A 113 -17.18 6.04 3.66
CA TYR A 113 -16.43 5.40 4.73
C TYR A 113 -15.12 6.13 5.06
N LYS A 114 -14.71 6.09 6.34
CA LYS A 114 -13.38 6.49 6.80
C LYS A 114 -12.56 5.23 7.12
N GLY A 115 -11.26 5.26 6.84
CA GLY A 115 -10.35 4.21 7.28
C GLY A 115 -10.04 3.13 6.25
N ILE A 116 -10.65 3.16 5.04
CA ILE A 116 -10.36 2.16 3.99
C ILE A 116 -8.86 2.12 3.67
N GLY A 117 -8.20 3.27 3.48
CA GLY A 117 -6.76 3.30 3.21
C GLY A 117 -5.93 2.69 4.35
N THR A 118 -6.27 2.98 5.60
CA THR A 118 -5.65 2.35 6.79
C THR A 118 -5.87 0.84 6.81
N PHE A 119 -7.08 0.38 6.53
CA PHE A 119 -7.40 -1.05 6.39
C PHE A 119 -6.52 -1.72 5.32
N MET A 120 -6.32 -1.09 4.17
CA MET A 120 -5.45 -1.63 3.12
C MET A 120 -3.99 -1.73 3.57
N ILE A 121 -3.47 -0.72 4.31
CA ILE A 121 -2.13 -0.77 4.90
C ILE A 121 -1.99 -1.91 5.91
N THR A 122 -2.97 -2.09 6.79
CA THR A 122 -3.00 -3.20 7.75
C THR A 122 -2.97 -4.56 7.05
N ASN A 123 -3.69 -4.70 5.94
CA ASN A 123 -3.63 -5.93 5.13
C ASN A 123 -2.27 -6.10 4.43
N ALA A 124 -1.62 -5.03 3.95
CA ALA A 124 -0.27 -5.11 3.41
C ALA A 124 0.73 -5.61 4.47
N GLU A 125 0.60 -5.12 5.70
CA GLU A 125 1.41 -5.56 6.85
C GLU A 125 1.18 -7.04 7.17
N PHE A 126 -0.08 -7.48 7.21
CA PHE A 126 -0.44 -8.88 7.39
C PHE A 126 0.14 -9.78 6.29
N LEU A 127 0.06 -9.35 5.02
CA LEU A 127 0.66 -10.09 3.89
C LEU A 127 2.18 -10.17 4.00
N ALA A 128 2.85 -9.09 4.41
CA ALA A 128 4.30 -9.10 4.63
C ALA A 128 4.69 -10.04 5.78
N LEU A 129 3.94 -10.05 6.89
CA LEU A 129 4.16 -10.98 7.99
C LEU A 129 3.93 -12.43 7.57
N SER A 130 2.89 -12.72 6.78
CA SER A 130 2.63 -14.06 6.23
C SER A 130 3.75 -14.49 5.27
N CYS A 131 4.25 -13.57 4.44
CA CYS A 131 5.39 -13.84 3.58
C CYS A 131 6.64 -14.21 4.37
N ASN A 132 6.89 -13.52 5.50
CA ASN A 132 8.03 -13.77 6.38
C ASN A 132 7.98 -15.15 7.06
N SER A 133 6.79 -15.67 7.30
CA SER A 133 6.61 -16.99 7.94
C SER A 133 6.96 -18.14 7.00
N ASP A 134 6.62 -18.00 5.70
CA ASP A 134 6.56 -19.16 4.83
C ASP A 134 7.46 -19.08 3.58
N TYR A 135 7.81 -17.86 3.13
CA TYR A 135 8.42 -17.69 1.79
C TYR A 135 9.70 -16.87 1.76
N CYS A 136 9.65 -15.61 2.18
CA CYS A 136 10.82 -14.73 2.14
C CYS A 136 10.68 -13.56 3.11
N ALA A 137 11.82 -12.97 3.52
CA ALA A 137 11.84 -11.90 4.51
C ALA A 137 11.52 -10.55 3.90
N ALA A 138 10.64 -9.78 4.59
CA ALA A 138 10.44 -8.35 4.42
C ALA A 138 10.44 -7.69 5.80
N ARG A 139 11.45 -6.87 6.11
CA ARG A 139 11.56 -6.16 7.39
C ARG A 139 10.67 -4.92 7.43
N PHE A 140 10.52 -4.27 6.29
CA PHE A 140 9.79 -3.03 6.17
C PHE A 140 8.64 -3.13 5.17
N LEU A 141 7.57 -2.36 5.42
CA LEU A 141 6.75 -1.85 4.34
C LEU A 141 7.35 -0.54 3.84
N THR A 142 7.36 -0.33 2.52
CA THR A 142 7.81 0.91 1.89
C THR A 142 6.74 1.50 1.00
N VAL A 143 6.83 2.79 0.76
CA VAL A 143 5.98 3.53 -0.18
C VAL A 143 6.73 4.74 -0.72
N ASP A 144 6.44 5.13 -1.94
CA ASP A 144 6.76 6.46 -2.45
C ASP A 144 5.47 7.31 -2.38
N ALA A 145 5.37 8.12 -1.32
CA ALA A 145 4.21 8.97 -1.06
C ALA A 145 4.13 10.06 -2.13
N ASP A 146 3.05 10.07 -2.91
CA ASP A 146 2.83 10.97 -4.05
C ASP A 146 2.36 12.35 -3.55
N ILE A 147 3.32 13.27 -3.39
CA ILE A 147 3.08 14.64 -2.90
C ILE A 147 2.63 15.61 -4.00
N GLU A 148 2.71 15.20 -5.26
CA GLU A 148 2.24 15.99 -6.38
C GLU A 148 0.71 16.07 -6.39
N HIS A 149 0.06 14.93 -6.19
CA HIS A 149 -1.39 14.81 -6.28
C HIS A 149 -2.12 15.00 -4.94
N ASP A 150 -1.46 14.69 -3.82
CA ASP A 150 -2.04 14.85 -2.47
C ASP A 150 -1.00 15.34 -1.46
N LYS A 151 -1.10 16.61 -1.07
CA LYS A 151 -0.25 17.20 -0.03
C LYS A 151 -0.48 16.59 1.36
N GLY A 152 -1.62 15.96 1.59
CA GLY A 152 -1.97 15.29 2.85
C GLY A 152 -1.45 13.87 2.96
N VAL A 153 -0.88 13.30 1.89
CA VAL A 153 -0.48 11.91 1.81
C VAL A 153 0.62 11.54 2.83
N ILE A 154 1.54 12.47 3.13
CA ILE A 154 2.59 12.24 4.14
C ILE A 154 1.94 12.01 5.50
N ALA A 155 1.06 12.92 5.94
CA ALA A 155 0.37 12.81 7.22
C ALA A 155 -0.49 11.53 7.31
N PHE A 156 -1.05 11.08 6.19
CA PHE A 156 -1.75 9.80 6.11
C PHE A 156 -0.81 8.63 6.39
N TYR A 157 0.38 8.58 5.77
CA TYR A 157 1.34 7.50 6.01
C TYR A 157 1.97 7.59 7.40
N GLU A 158 2.30 8.78 7.89
CA GLU A 158 2.81 8.99 9.27
C GLU A 158 1.81 8.47 10.32
N LYS A 159 0.52 8.78 10.16
CA LYS A 159 -0.55 8.25 11.02
C LYS A 159 -0.63 6.71 10.99
N ASN A 160 -0.19 6.08 9.92
CA ASN A 160 -0.13 4.62 9.77
C ASN A 160 1.25 4.04 10.15
N GLY A 161 2.12 4.82 10.81
CA GLY A 161 3.41 4.37 11.35
C GLY A 161 4.57 4.39 10.36
N PHE A 162 4.42 5.07 9.23
CA PHE A 162 5.54 5.27 8.30
C PHE A 162 6.37 6.49 8.69
N ILE A 163 7.66 6.41 8.44
CA ILE A 163 8.62 7.53 8.58
C ILE A 163 9.39 7.72 7.27
N PRO A 164 9.81 8.96 6.94
CA PRO A 164 10.60 9.23 5.74
C PRO A 164 11.96 8.51 5.76
N ASN A 165 12.45 8.11 4.58
CA ASN A 165 13.78 7.55 4.39
C ASN A 165 14.81 8.66 4.15
N ALA A 166 15.88 8.73 4.97
CA ALA A 166 16.87 9.81 4.90
C ALA A 166 17.70 9.75 3.61
N GLU A 167 18.20 8.57 3.22
CA GLU A 167 19.07 8.43 2.03
C GLU A 167 18.36 8.63 0.69
N LEU A 168 17.04 8.40 0.66
CA LEU A 168 16.23 8.52 -0.55
C LEU A 168 15.52 9.88 -0.66
N TYR A 169 15.77 10.77 0.29
CA TYR A 169 15.20 12.11 0.25
C TYR A 169 15.82 12.94 -0.86
N ASN A 170 15.14 13.00 -1.99
CA ASN A 170 15.56 13.81 -3.14
C ASN A 170 14.61 15.01 -3.29
N LYS A 171 15.17 16.23 -3.16
CA LYS A 171 14.41 17.50 -3.18
C LYS A 171 13.61 17.76 -4.46
N ASN A 172 13.95 17.07 -5.56
CA ASN A 172 13.33 17.29 -6.88
C ASN A 172 12.34 16.20 -7.28
N ARG A 173 11.89 15.37 -6.35
CA ARG A 173 10.91 14.30 -6.65
C ARG A 173 9.51 14.72 -6.25
N ASN A 174 8.54 14.31 -7.07
CA ASN A 174 7.10 14.43 -6.78
C ASN A 174 6.64 13.40 -5.72
N THR A 175 7.57 12.62 -5.19
CA THR A 175 7.30 11.59 -4.19
C THR A 175 8.30 11.66 -3.04
N ILE A 176 7.86 11.24 -1.86
CA ILE A 176 8.72 11.03 -0.68
C ILE A 176 8.73 9.54 -0.35
N SER A 177 9.94 8.96 -0.37
CA SER A 177 10.11 7.58 0.05
C SER A 177 9.95 7.45 1.56
N MET A 178 9.09 6.53 2.00
CA MET A 178 8.79 6.29 3.40
C MET A 178 8.85 4.79 3.72
N ARG A 179 9.13 4.46 4.98
CA ARG A 179 9.14 3.08 5.48
C ARG A 179 8.36 2.93 6.78
N LYS A 180 7.82 1.76 7.00
CA LYS A 180 7.26 1.29 8.28
C LYS A 180 7.97 0.01 8.68
N ASP A 181 8.53 -0.04 9.89
CA ASP A 181 9.06 -1.28 10.49
C ASP A 181 7.87 -2.15 10.91
N ILE A 182 7.73 -3.35 10.32
CA ILE A 182 6.61 -4.25 10.64
C ILE A 182 6.84 -5.07 11.92
N TYR A 183 8.02 -4.96 12.53
CA TYR A 183 8.38 -5.54 13.83
C TYR A 183 8.72 -4.48 14.88
N GLY A 184 8.64 -3.21 14.52
CA GLY A 184 8.84 -2.08 15.42
C GLY A 184 7.59 -1.91 16.31
N SER A 185 7.79 -1.99 17.61
CA SER A 185 6.80 -1.61 18.62
C SER A 185 6.72 -0.10 18.77
#